data_836a4df9d9c6ba93f6274d6bb1f44910
#
_entry.id   836a4df9d9c6ba93f6274d6bb1f44910
#
_cell.length_a   1.000
_cell.length_b   1.000
_cell.length_c   1.000
_cell.angle_alpha   90.00
_cell.angle_beta   90.00
_cell.angle_gamma   90.00
#
_symmetry.space_group_name_H-M   'P 1'
#
loop_
_entity.id
_entity.type
_entity.pdbx_description
1 polymer ?
#
loop_
_entity_poly.entity_id
_entity_poly.type
_entity_poly.pdbx_seq_one_letter_code
_entity_poly.pdbx_strand_id
1 'polypeptide(L)'
;MHLDKRFRLFSCSSKLVQSDGTIQKLFVVVTCTHLYLLQETKGKWQAKSKVRLIDIRKLLFGDHSYLMVVRFGGESDYLLLTSRRRELAQFLLESRKYISREDPLPIEKYIRNRDIVVIEKK
;
A
#
# COMPACT_ATOMS: atom_id res chain seq x y z
N MET A 1 15.90 0.05 25.44
CA MET A 1 14.48 -0.19 25.59
C MET A 1 13.98 -1.01 24.42
N HIS A 2 13.21 -2.00 24.70
CA HIS A 2 12.65 -2.85 23.66
C HIS A 2 11.30 -2.30 23.22
N LEU A 3 11.18 -1.97 21.93
CA LEU A 3 9.92 -1.48 21.41
C LEU A 3 9.01 -2.65 21.08
N ASP A 4 7.79 -2.59 21.59
CA ASP A 4 6.77 -3.54 21.21
C ASP A 4 6.44 -3.34 19.74
N LYS A 5 6.44 -4.41 18.96
CA LYS A 5 6.18 -4.33 17.52
C LYS A 5 4.78 -3.82 17.20
N ARG A 6 3.86 -3.87 18.16
CA ARG A 6 2.52 -3.30 17.99
C ARG A 6 2.55 -1.79 17.80
N PHE A 7 3.64 -1.13 18.19
CA PHE A 7 3.78 0.31 18.05
C PHE A 7 4.63 0.73 16.87
N ARG A 8 4.96 -0.22 16.00
CA ARG A 8 5.72 0.12 14.80
C ARG A 8 4.87 0.97 13.87
N LEU A 9 5.55 1.90 13.21
CA LEU A 9 4.92 2.84 12.29
C LEU A 9 5.85 3.06 11.11
N PHE A 10 5.30 3.03 9.92
CA PHE A 10 6.01 3.41 8.70
C PHE A 10 5.23 4.50 8.01
N SER A 11 5.92 5.52 7.51
CA SER A 11 5.26 6.57 6.75
C SER A 11 6.14 7.03 5.61
N CYS A 12 5.51 7.43 4.51
CA CYS A 12 6.22 7.99 3.38
C CYS A 12 5.28 8.85 2.53
N SER A 13 5.88 9.81 1.83
CA SER A 13 5.14 10.58 0.83
C SER A 13 4.83 9.68 -0.36
N SER A 14 3.67 9.86 -0.96
CA SER A 14 3.24 9.07 -2.07
C SER A 14 2.30 9.87 -2.96
N LYS A 15 1.97 9.31 -4.11
CA LYS A 15 0.96 9.84 -5.02
C LYS A 15 -0.03 8.74 -5.31
N LEU A 16 -1.31 9.08 -5.25
CA LEU A 16 -2.38 8.15 -5.57
C LEU A 16 -2.88 8.46 -6.97
N VAL A 17 -2.89 7.44 -7.84
CA VAL A 17 -3.48 7.57 -9.16
C VAL A 17 -4.95 7.21 -9.05
N GLN A 18 -5.81 8.17 -9.28
CA GLN A 18 -7.25 7.99 -9.15
C GLN A 18 -7.85 7.41 -10.41
N SER A 19 -9.08 6.92 -10.32
CA SER A 19 -9.75 6.24 -11.42
C SER A 19 -9.94 7.12 -12.65
N ASP A 20 -10.03 8.43 -12.47
CA ASP A 20 -10.15 9.38 -13.58
C ASP A 20 -8.78 9.76 -14.19
N GLY A 21 -7.71 9.18 -13.70
CA GLY A 21 -6.37 9.46 -14.17
C GLY A 21 -5.66 10.61 -13.46
N THR A 22 -6.35 11.32 -12.58
CA THR A 22 -5.71 12.40 -11.83
C THR A 22 -4.80 11.83 -10.76
N ILE A 23 -3.80 12.63 -10.37
CA ILE A 23 -2.82 12.21 -9.37
C ILE A 23 -2.97 13.12 -8.15
N GLN A 24 -3.08 12.50 -7.00
CA GLN A 24 -3.23 13.21 -5.74
C GLN A 24 -2.03 12.92 -4.84
N LYS A 25 -1.40 13.98 -4.33
CA LYS A 25 -0.35 13.84 -3.35
C LYS A 25 -0.96 13.47 -2.00
N LEU A 26 -0.34 12.52 -1.32
CA LEU A 26 -0.79 12.12 -0.01
C LEU A 26 0.36 11.52 0.78
N PHE A 27 0.06 11.16 2.02
CA PHE A 27 0.98 10.49 2.90
C PHE A 27 0.44 9.11 3.20
N VAL A 28 1.30 8.10 3.06
CA VAL A 28 0.95 6.74 3.43
C VAL A 28 1.48 6.49 4.82
N VAL A 29 0.62 6.03 5.71
CA VAL A 29 1.00 5.65 7.07
C VAL A 29 0.54 4.24 7.31
N VAL A 30 1.45 3.39 7.77
CA VAL A 30 1.13 2.00 8.09
C VAL A 30 1.44 1.77 9.56
N THR A 31 0.45 1.27 10.26
CA THR A 31 0.61 0.78 11.63
C THR A 31 0.68 -0.74 11.61
N CYS A 32 0.72 -1.36 12.77
CA CYS A 32 0.71 -2.82 12.84
C CYS A 32 -0.63 -3.44 12.43
N THR A 33 -1.68 -2.64 12.28
CA THR A 33 -3.02 -3.14 11.97
C THR A 33 -3.67 -2.50 10.75
N HIS A 34 -3.25 -1.29 10.38
CA HIS A 34 -3.95 -0.52 9.36
C HIS A 34 -3.00 0.19 8.40
N LEU A 35 -3.51 0.42 7.21
CA LEU A 35 -2.90 1.29 6.21
C LEU A 35 -3.79 2.52 6.08
N TYR A 36 -3.19 3.69 6.23
CA TYR A 36 -3.90 4.95 6.10
C TYR A 36 -3.37 5.73 4.91
N LEU A 37 -4.27 6.34 4.16
CA LEU A 37 -3.92 7.35 3.17
C LEU A 37 -4.36 8.68 3.72
N LEU A 38 -3.40 9.56 3.99
CA LEU A 38 -3.66 10.86 4.59
C LEU A 38 -3.52 11.95 3.54
N GLN A 39 -4.45 12.87 3.54
CA GLN A 39 -4.47 14.02 2.67
C GLN A 39 -4.34 15.28 3.51
N GLU A 40 -3.50 16.21 3.06
CA GLU A 40 -3.40 17.50 3.72
C GLU A 40 -4.47 18.44 3.16
N THR A 41 -5.25 19.02 4.06
CA THR A 41 -6.26 20.00 3.71
C THR A 41 -6.17 21.15 4.68
N LYS A 42 -5.87 22.35 4.17
CA LYS A 42 -5.78 23.57 4.99
C LYS A 42 -4.82 23.41 6.18
N GLY A 43 -3.66 22.81 5.91
CA GLY A 43 -2.64 22.60 6.92
C GLY A 43 -2.90 21.48 7.90
N LYS A 44 -3.96 20.73 7.71
CA LYS A 44 -4.31 19.60 8.57
C LYS A 44 -4.30 18.29 7.78
N TRP A 45 -3.86 17.23 8.43
CA TRP A 45 -3.87 15.90 7.85
C TRP A 45 -5.18 15.21 8.17
N GLN A 46 -5.81 14.68 7.15
CA GLN A 46 -7.06 13.93 7.30
C GLN A 46 -6.92 12.57 6.64
N ALA A 47 -7.50 11.56 7.26
CA ALA A 47 -7.51 10.23 6.66
C ALA A 47 -8.51 10.23 5.50
N LYS A 48 -7.98 10.11 4.28
CA LYS A 48 -8.79 9.93 3.09
C LYS A 48 -9.29 8.49 3.01
N SER A 49 -8.49 7.56 3.47
CA SER A 49 -8.81 6.15 3.41
C SER A 49 -8.11 5.42 4.55
N LYS A 50 -8.75 4.36 5.01
CA LYS A 50 -8.24 3.52 6.08
C LYS A 50 -8.61 2.08 5.76
N VAL A 51 -7.61 1.20 5.76
CA VAL A 51 -7.81 -0.21 5.42
C VAL A 51 -7.12 -1.07 6.46
N ARG A 52 -7.79 -2.14 6.90
CA ARG A 52 -7.14 -3.10 7.78
C ARG A 52 -6.14 -3.92 6.97
N LEU A 53 -4.98 -4.18 7.55
CA LEU A 53 -3.96 -4.96 6.85
C LEU A 53 -4.45 -6.36 6.50
N ILE A 54 -5.31 -6.93 7.32
CA ILE A 54 -5.83 -8.27 7.07
C ILE A 54 -6.73 -8.32 5.83
N ASP A 55 -7.26 -7.17 5.39
CA ASP A 55 -8.11 -7.09 4.20
C ASP A 55 -7.31 -6.90 2.92
N ILE A 56 -6.02 -6.68 3.01
CA ILE A 56 -5.17 -6.57 1.82
C ILE A 56 -4.94 -7.97 1.26
N ARG A 57 -5.28 -8.16 0.00
CA ARG A 57 -5.17 -9.47 -0.66
C ARG A 57 -3.79 -9.71 -1.23
N LYS A 58 -3.20 -8.70 -1.84
CA LYS A 58 -1.87 -8.82 -2.43
C LYS A 58 -1.29 -7.45 -2.74
N LEU A 59 0.02 -7.44 -2.95
CA LEU A 59 0.74 -6.28 -3.45
C LEU A 59 1.22 -6.59 -4.86
N LEU A 60 1.15 -5.60 -5.74
CA LEU A 60 1.61 -5.75 -7.11
C LEU A 60 2.66 -4.68 -7.38
N PHE A 61 3.82 -5.10 -7.89
CA PHE A 61 4.87 -4.18 -8.28
C PHE A 61 4.79 -3.96 -9.78
N GLY A 62 4.59 -2.72 -10.17
CA GLY A 62 4.62 -2.35 -11.57
C GLY A 62 6.04 -2.41 -12.15
N ASP A 63 6.12 -2.43 -13.46
CA ASP A 63 7.39 -2.36 -14.17
C ASP A 63 8.04 -0.97 -14.00
N HIS A 64 7.23 0.05 -13.76
CA HIS A 64 7.73 1.35 -13.34
C HIS A 64 8.23 1.25 -11.90
N SER A 65 9.43 1.74 -11.62
CA SER A 65 10.10 1.53 -10.33
C SER A 65 9.37 2.11 -9.12
N TYR A 66 8.42 3.01 -9.35
CA TYR A 66 7.67 3.64 -8.26
C TYR A 66 6.26 3.14 -8.10
N LEU A 67 5.77 2.34 -9.06
CA LEU A 67 4.38 1.91 -9.03
C LEU A 67 4.18 0.70 -8.14
N MET A 68 3.26 0.82 -7.21
CA MET A 68 2.82 -0.29 -6.38
C MET A 68 1.30 -0.26 -6.32
N VAL A 69 0.68 -1.42 -6.49
CA VAL A 69 -0.76 -1.57 -6.37
C VAL A 69 -1.05 -2.35 -5.10
N VAL A 70 -1.92 -1.79 -4.27
CA VAL A 70 -2.42 -2.48 -3.08
C VAL A 70 -3.82 -2.97 -3.40
N ARG A 71 -3.99 -4.28 -3.46
CA ARG A 71 -5.26 -4.90 -3.86
C ARG A 71 -6.01 -5.44 -2.67
N PHE A 72 -7.28 -5.10 -2.60
CA PHE A 72 -8.19 -5.56 -1.55
C PHE A 72 -9.14 -6.61 -2.11
N GLY A 73 -10.02 -7.10 -1.28
CA GLY A 73 -11.05 -8.03 -1.71
C GLY A 73 -12.24 -7.39 -2.42
N GLY A 74 -12.25 -6.07 -2.54
CA GLY A 74 -13.31 -5.33 -3.21
C GLY A 74 -12.91 -4.89 -4.61
N GLU A 75 -13.63 -3.92 -5.11
CA GLU A 75 -13.45 -3.43 -6.47
C GLU A 75 -12.35 -2.36 -6.58
N SER A 76 -11.95 -1.79 -5.47
CA SER A 76 -11.02 -0.66 -5.48
C SER A 76 -9.62 -1.10 -5.13
N ASP A 77 -8.68 -0.74 -5.98
CA ASP A 77 -7.26 -0.91 -5.70
C ASP A 77 -6.65 0.46 -5.47
N TYR A 78 -5.59 0.50 -4.66
CA TYR A 78 -4.78 1.71 -4.57
C TYR A 78 -3.62 1.59 -5.54
N LEU A 79 -3.55 2.51 -6.49
CA LEU A 79 -2.39 2.65 -7.36
C LEU A 79 -1.52 3.75 -6.79
N LEU A 80 -0.41 3.36 -6.19
CA LEU A 80 0.48 4.29 -5.51
C LEU A 80 1.78 4.46 -6.28
N LEU A 81 2.21 5.70 -6.42
CA LEU A 81 3.52 6.02 -6.94
C LEU A 81 4.37 6.49 -5.75
N THR A 82 5.29 5.66 -5.34
CA THR A 82 6.14 5.96 -4.19
C THR A 82 7.57 5.52 -4.43
N SER A 83 8.50 6.41 -4.12
CA SER A 83 9.92 6.10 -4.24
C SER A 83 10.40 5.11 -3.19
N ARG A 84 9.61 4.88 -2.15
CA ARG A 84 9.95 3.95 -1.08
C ARG A 84 9.10 2.69 -1.12
N ARG A 85 8.76 2.25 -2.32
CA ARG A 85 7.84 1.12 -2.48
C ARG A 85 8.38 -0.17 -1.85
N ARG A 86 9.69 -0.42 -1.92
CA ARG A 86 10.28 -1.63 -1.32
C ARG A 86 10.17 -1.61 0.19
N GLU A 87 10.46 -0.46 0.79
CA GLU A 87 10.38 -0.31 2.23
C GLU A 87 8.94 -0.43 2.71
N LEU A 88 8.02 0.20 1.98
CA LEU A 88 6.60 0.11 2.28
C LEU A 88 6.12 -1.34 2.20
N ALA A 89 6.48 -2.05 1.13
CA ALA A 89 6.10 -3.44 0.95
C ALA A 89 6.68 -4.31 2.06
N GLN A 90 7.94 -4.09 2.42
CA GLN A 90 8.59 -4.85 3.48
C GLN A 90 7.86 -4.66 4.81
N PHE A 91 7.49 -3.42 5.11
CA PHE A 91 6.78 -3.13 6.34
C PHE A 91 5.39 -3.80 6.35
N LEU A 92 4.69 -3.77 5.22
CA LEU A 92 3.39 -4.42 5.09
C LEU A 92 3.51 -5.93 5.26
N LEU A 93 4.53 -6.54 4.65
CA LEU A 93 4.77 -7.97 4.79
C LEU A 93 5.03 -8.36 6.23
N GLU A 94 5.90 -7.63 6.91
CA GLU A 94 6.24 -7.94 8.29
C GLU A 94 5.02 -7.76 9.22
N SER A 95 4.27 -6.69 9.02
CA SER A 95 3.07 -6.44 9.81
C SER A 95 2.01 -7.51 9.56
N ARG A 96 1.88 -7.97 8.32
CA ARG A 96 0.93 -9.03 7.99
C ARG A 96 1.28 -10.35 8.68
N LYS A 97 2.57 -10.66 8.82
CA LYS A 97 3.01 -11.86 9.53
C LYS A 97 2.59 -11.84 10.99
N TYR A 98 2.52 -10.67 11.59
CA TYR A 98 2.04 -10.54 12.96
C TYR A 98 0.57 -10.87 13.10
N ILE A 99 -0.20 -10.49 12.08
CA ILE A 99 -1.65 -10.70 12.11
C ILE A 99 -1.97 -12.14 11.78
N SER A 100 -1.31 -12.70 10.78
CA SER A 100 -1.60 -14.05 10.32
C SER A 100 -0.37 -14.66 9.64
N ARG A 101 0.32 -15.54 10.33
CA ARG A 101 1.48 -16.26 9.78
C ARG A 101 1.08 -17.22 8.68
N GLU A 102 -0.12 -17.75 8.77
CA GLU A 102 -0.60 -18.77 7.85
C GLU A 102 -1.13 -18.19 6.55
N ASP A 103 -1.31 -16.88 6.52
CA ASP A 103 -1.86 -16.19 5.36
C ASP A 103 -0.93 -15.03 4.98
N PRO A 104 0.27 -15.34 4.45
CA PRO A 104 1.22 -14.29 4.09
C PRO A 104 0.70 -13.45 2.93
N LEU A 105 1.15 -12.21 2.90
CA LEU A 105 0.76 -11.27 1.86
C LEU A 105 1.53 -11.56 0.56
N PRO A 106 0.85 -11.97 -0.52
CA PRO A 106 1.54 -12.24 -1.77
C PRO A 106 2.03 -10.96 -2.43
N ILE A 107 3.20 -11.05 -3.07
CA ILE A 107 3.71 -9.98 -3.91
C ILE A 107 3.79 -10.51 -5.33
N GLU A 108 3.18 -9.81 -6.26
CA GLU A 108 3.14 -10.20 -7.65
C GLU A 108 3.58 -9.04 -8.53
N LYS A 109 3.92 -9.35 -9.76
CA LYS A 109 4.29 -8.35 -10.72
C LYS A 109 3.05 -7.84 -11.43
N TYR A 110 2.96 -6.52 -11.56
CA TYR A 110 1.88 -5.85 -12.24
C TYR A 110 2.38 -5.45 -13.62
N ILE A 111 1.83 -6.06 -14.66
CA ILE A 111 2.22 -5.75 -16.03
C ILE A 111 1.04 -5.10 -16.71
N ARG A 112 1.26 -3.90 -17.22
CA ARG A 112 0.26 -3.18 -17.96
C ARG A 112 0.47 -3.48 -19.45
N ASN A 113 -0.52 -4.10 -20.06
CA ASN A 113 -0.49 -4.37 -21.49
C ASN A 113 -1.69 -3.67 -22.12
N ARG A 114 -1.44 -2.49 -22.70
CA ARG A 114 -2.48 -1.60 -23.21
C ARG A 114 -3.49 -1.30 -22.11
N ASP A 115 -4.73 -1.75 -22.29
CA ASP A 115 -5.77 -1.50 -21.31
C ASP A 115 -5.98 -2.68 -20.37
N ILE A 116 -5.16 -3.70 -20.49
CA ILE A 116 -5.28 -4.90 -19.69
C ILE A 116 -4.12 -5.00 -18.73
N VAL A 117 -4.43 -5.35 -17.50
CA VAL A 117 -3.43 -5.58 -16.48
C VAL A 117 -3.25 -7.08 -16.32
N VAL A 118 -2.00 -7.53 -16.49
CA VAL A 118 -1.63 -8.92 -16.30
C VAL A 118 -0.84 -9.04 -15.02
N ILE A 119 -1.21 -9.99 -14.19
CA ILE A 119 -0.59 -10.21 -12.90
C ILE A 119 0.27 -11.47 -12.98
N GLU A 120 1.53 -11.34 -12.60
CA GLU A 120 2.44 -12.47 -12.56
C GLU A 120 2.99 -12.63 -11.14
N LYS A 121 3.04 -13.88 -10.71
CA LYS A 121 3.73 -14.19 -9.45
C LYS A 121 5.22 -14.07 -9.62
N LYS A 122 5.85 -13.63 -8.57
CA LYS A 122 7.31 -13.64 -8.52
C LYS A 122 7.84 -14.93 -7.94
#